data_3197446324ebd1d916d7aad3ee1a574d
#
_entry.id   3197446324ebd1d916d7aad3ee1a574d
#
_cell.length_a   1.000
_cell.length_b   1.000
_cell.length_c   1.000
_cell.angle_alpha   90.00
_cell.angle_beta   90.00
_cell.angle_gamma   90.00
#
_symmetry.space_group_name_H-M   'P 1'
#
loop_
_entity.id
_entity.type
_entity.pdbx_description
1 polymer ?
#
loop_
_entity_poly.entity_id
_entity_poly.type
_entity_poly.pdbx_seq_one_letter_code
_entity_poly.pdbx_strand_id
1 'polypeptide(L)'
;MEENTEVKRPGKKKYVLSILFLVVLVVATCIVIFTKYSIKELFQVVKNIDIKYIILGTLMIFIYIFFEGVAMKRIFKAMNIEVSSANNFVYSAIDYYFCAVTPSATGGQPVVAYYMAKDKISVTHSSLTLLINTALFKIVLLTLSIVAVFVCHEFVFSHPLIIVLYFLGFVINIGLILLCFMTAFKRNWVEKAGKKLIMLLVKLHLIKNPLTTVKKFKIKMDEYEAGAKLIKQNPKQFVIALLYNFIQRIAFFSISFFVYISFFKSYPEIKGFSYFDLVAIQVLVALCVDSLPLPGGVGISEYLYIILLGTVYQRNGVDILGSAMILTRAFNFYIPLIVTGIIVVIKQILELRKIGKRS
;
A
#
# COMPACT_ATOMS: atom_id res chain seq x y z
N MET A 1 -17.18 -19.74 -29.73
CA MET A 1 -16.42 -18.90 -30.67
C MET A 1 -15.41 -18.12 -29.86
N GLU A 2 -14.20 -18.68 -29.76
CA GLU A 2 -13.06 -18.02 -29.13
C GLU A 2 -12.58 -16.92 -30.07
N GLU A 3 -12.89 -15.68 -29.75
CA GLU A 3 -12.32 -14.53 -30.43
C GLU A 3 -10.88 -14.36 -29.95
N ASN A 4 -9.93 -14.89 -30.72
CA ASN A 4 -8.50 -14.63 -30.59
C ASN A 4 -8.28 -13.11 -30.63
N THR A 5 -8.26 -12.46 -29.51
CA THR A 5 -7.72 -11.11 -29.40
C THR A 5 -6.20 -11.21 -29.58
N GLU A 6 -5.75 -11.13 -30.83
CA GLU A 6 -4.35 -10.88 -31.15
C GLU A 6 -3.85 -9.68 -30.32
N VAL A 7 -3.05 -9.95 -29.33
CA VAL A 7 -2.31 -8.92 -28.60
C VAL A 7 -1.28 -8.37 -29.59
N LYS A 8 -1.62 -7.27 -30.26
CA LYS A 8 -0.70 -6.54 -31.16
C LYS A 8 0.64 -6.37 -30.44
N ARG A 9 1.72 -6.82 -31.05
CA ARG A 9 3.11 -6.69 -30.59
C ARG A 9 3.36 -5.24 -30.17
N PRO A 10 3.86 -4.97 -28.97
CA PRO A 10 4.28 -3.63 -28.64
C PRO A 10 5.48 -3.29 -29.51
N GLY A 11 5.33 -2.30 -30.40
CA GLY A 11 6.42 -1.84 -31.24
C GLY A 11 7.65 -1.46 -30.43
N LYS A 12 8.85 -1.48 -31.03
CA LYS A 12 10.14 -1.12 -30.39
C LYS A 12 10.05 0.15 -29.52
N LYS A 13 9.23 1.13 -29.91
CA LYS A 13 8.95 2.35 -29.13
C LYS A 13 8.33 2.09 -27.75
N LYS A 14 7.36 1.15 -27.63
CA LYS A 14 6.76 0.80 -26.32
C LYS A 14 7.74 0.08 -25.40
N TYR A 15 8.63 -0.73 -25.98
CA TYR A 15 9.69 -1.41 -25.25
C TYR A 15 10.69 -0.41 -24.66
N VAL A 16 11.20 0.50 -25.47
CA VAL A 16 12.12 1.57 -25.05
C VAL A 16 11.45 2.48 -24.00
N LEU A 17 10.19 2.86 -24.20
CA LEU A 17 9.44 3.68 -23.26
C LEU A 17 9.26 2.99 -21.90
N SER A 18 9.04 1.67 -21.88
CA SER A 18 8.91 0.91 -20.63
C SER A 18 10.24 0.83 -19.87
N ILE A 19 11.36 0.69 -20.57
CA ILE A 19 12.70 0.70 -19.96
C ILE A 19 13.02 2.11 -19.45
N LEU A 20 12.76 3.14 -20.25
CA LEU A 20 12.99 4.52 -19.85
C LEU A 20 12.17 4.88 -18.60
N PHE A 21 10.91 4.46 -18.55
CA PHE A 21 10.06 4.63 -17.38
C PHE A 21 10.64 3.98 -16.12
N LEU A 22 11.14 2.74 -16.23
CA LEU A 22 11.81 2.06 -15.10
C LEU A 22 13.09 2.79 -14.67
N VAL A 23 13.91 3.25 -15.61
CA VAL A 23 15.12 4.02 -15.32
C VAL A 23 14.76 5.32 -14.59
N VAL A 24 13.76 6.04 -15.07
CA VAL A 24 13.27 7.28 -14.43
C VAL A 24 12.78 7.00 -13.01
N LEU A 25 12.04 5.90 -12.79
CA LEU A 25 11.57 5.52 -11.46
C LEU A 25 12.73 5.17 -10.51
N VAL A 26 13.72 4.40 -10.97
CA VAL A 26 14.91 4.06 -10.18
C VAL A 26 15.70 5.32 -9.84
N VAL A 27 15.92 6.22 -10.80
CA VAL A 27 16.60 7.49 -10.59
C VAL A 27 15.82 8.37 -9.62
N ALA A 28 14.50 8.50 -9.78
CA ALA A 28 13.66 9.25 -8.85
C ALA A 28 13.72 8.67 -7.42
N THR A 29 13.69 7.34 -7.31
CA THR A 29 13.87 6.64 -6.02
C THR A 29 15.22 6.97 -5.38
N CYS A 30 16.31 6.91 -6.14
CA CYS A 30 17.64 7.28 -5.67
C CYS A 30 17.69 8.75 -5.23
N ILE A 31 17.13 9.66 -6.01
CA ILE A 31 17.05 11.09 -5.65
C ILE A 31 16.33 11.26 -4.32
N VAL A 32 15.16 10.66 -4.14
CA VAL A 32 14.37 10.75 -2.89
C VAL A 32 15.16 10.21 -1.68
N ILE A 33 15.90 9.12 -1.85
CA ILE A 33 16.71 8.53 -0.78
C ILE A 33 17.88 9.45 -0.42
N PHE A 34 18.63 9.94 -1.42
CA PHE A 34 19.90 10.65 -1.20
C PHE A 34 19.75 12.15 -0.89
N THR A 35 18.59 12.77 -1.17
CA THR A 35 18.37 14.19 -0.88
C THR A 35 18.03 14.51 0.57
N LYS A 36 17.52 13.54 1.34
CA LYS A 36 16.98 13.82 2.69
C LYS A 36 17.91 13.44 3.85
N TYR A 37 18.73 12.43 3.68
CA TYR A 37 19.62 11.96 4.76
C TYR A 37 20.99 11.63 4.23
N SER A 38 22.02 12.04 5.00
CA SER A 38 23.38 11.67 4.71
C SER A 38 23.59 10.18 5.01
N ILE A 39 24.21 9.45 4.07
CA ILE A 39 24.65 8.06 4.30
C ILE A 39 25.50 7.95 5.57
N LYS A 40 26.26 9.00 5.88
CA LYS A 40 27.10 9.08 7.08
C LYS A 40 26.25 9.06 8.37
N GLU A 41 25.11 9.75 8.39
CA GLU A 41 24.17 9.73 9.52
C GLU A 41 23.55 8.36 9.72
N LEU A 42 23.12 7.68 8.65
CA LEU A 42 22.63 6.31 8.72
C LEU A 42 23.66 5.35 9.31
N PHE A 43 24.93 5.44 8.87
CA PHE A 43 26.01 4.63 9.44
C PHE A 43 26.27 4.90 10.92
N GLN A 44 26.18 6.15 11.35
CA GLN A 44 26.34 6.51 12.77
C GLN A 44 25.21 5.93 13.61
N VAL A 45 23.96 5.99 13.13
CA VAL A 45 22.82 5.38 13.81
C VAL A 45 23.00 3.88 13.96
N VAL A 46 23.39 3.19 12.86
CA VAL A 46 23.55 1.72 12.85
C VAL A 46 24.62 1.25 13.83
N LYS A 47 25.68 2.02 14.09
CA LYS A 47 26.72 1.67 15.07
C LYS A 47 26.22 1.62 16.52
N ASN A 48 25.18 2.39 16.82
CA ASN A 48 24.67 2.58 18.19
C ASN A 48 23.45 1.71 18.52
N ILE A 49 23.07 0.79 17.62
CA ILE A 49 21.89 -0.05 17.78
C ILE A 49 22.22 -1.54 17.76
N ASP A 50 21.37 -2.35 18.37
CA ASP A 50 21.51 -3.81 18.32
C ASP A 50 20.96 -4.35 16.98
N ILE A 51 21.86 -4.94 16.18
CA ILE A 51 21.60 -5.46 14.83
C ILE A 51 20.45 -6.50 14.79
N LYS A 52 20.21 -7.23 15.89
CA LYS A 52 19.13 -8.22 15.98
C LYS A 52 17.78 -7.60 15.69
N TYR A 53 17.55 -6.40 16.21
CA TYR A 53 16.25 -5.71 16.05
C TYR A 53 16.13 -5.09 14.66
N ILE A 54 17.24 -4.80 13.98
CA ILE A 54 17.24 -4.43 12.55
C ILE A 54 16.73 -5.61 11.71
N ILE A 55 17.23 -6.82 11.98
CA ILE A 55 16.79 -8.04 11.28
C ILE A 55 15.30 -8.29 11.54
N LEU A 56 14.86 -8.16 12.80
CA LEU A 56 13.44 -8.33 13.14
C LEU A 56 12.55 -7.26 12.47
N GLY A 57 12.94 -5.99 12.46
CA GLY A 57 12.21 -4.93 11.77
C GLY A 57 12.13 -5.18 10.26
N THR A 58 13.23 -5.66 9.66
CA THR A 58 13.25 -6.05 8.24
C THR A 58 12.32 -7.26 7.98
N LEU A 59 12.29 -8.24 8.88
CA LEU A 59 11.38 -9.38 8.78
C LEU A 59 9.91 -8.92 8.83
N MET A 60 9.57 -7.96 9.68
CA MET A 60 8.20 -7.44 9.79
C MET A 60 7.71 -6.81 8.48
N ILE A 61 8.58 -6.10 7.73
CA ILE A 61 8.18 -5.53 6.44
C ILE A 61 7.96 -6.62 5.38
N PHE A 62 8.75 -7.71 5.40
CA PHE A 62 8.49 -8.87 4.53
C PHE A 62 7.17 -9.55 4.88
N ILE A 63 6.86 -9.70 6.16
CA ILE A 63 5.58 -10.23 6.64
C ILE A 63 4.44 -9.34 6.15
N TYR A 64 4.60 -8.01 6.23
CA TYR A 64 3.63 -7.04 5.74
C TYR A 64 3.31 -7.28 4.25
N ILE A 65 4.33 -7.27 3.38
CA ILE A 65 4.16 -7.45 1.92
C ILE A 65 3.58 -8.84 1.60
N PHE A 66 4.05 -9.89 2.30
CA PHE A 66 3.58 -11.26 2.08
C PHE A 66 2.09 -11.41 2.42
N PHE A 67 1.66 -10.94 3.59
CA PHE A 67 0.27 -11.12 4.02
C PHE A 67 -0.71 -10.26 3.22
N GLU A 68 -0.31 -9.16 2.65
CA GLU A 68 -1.10 -8.42 1.67
C GLU A 68 -1.40 -9.29 0.43
N GLY A 69 -0.37 -9.92 -0.12
CA GLY A 69 -0.53 -10.86 -1.24
C GLY A 69 -1.42 -12.05 -0.88
N VAL A 70 -1.29 -12.59 0.34
CA VAL A 70 -2.15 -13.70 0.81
C VAL A 70 -3.60 -13.25 0.98
N ALA A 71 -3.85 -12.03 1.45
CA ALA A 71 -5.19 -11.47 1.54
C ALA A 71 -5.83 -11.33 0.16
N MET A 72 -5.12 -10.77 -0.84
CA MET A 72 -5.59 -10.70 -2.23
C MET A 72 -5.89 -12.11 -2.79
N LYS A 73 -5.06 -13.11 -2.51
CA LYS A 73 -5.31 -14.51 -2.92
C LYS A 73 -6.63 -15.05 -2.38
N ARG A 74 -7.02 -14.68 -1.16
CA ARG A 74 -8.31 -15.10 -0.58
C ARG A 74 -9.50 -14.46 -1.29
N ILE A 75 -9.36 -13.20 -1.70
CA ILE A 75 -10.41 -12.52 -2.45
C ILE A 75 -10.55 -13.14 -3.86
N PHE A 76 -9.44 -13.45 -4.55
CA PHE A 76 -9.49 -14.20 -5.80
C PHE A 76 -10.17 -15.57 -5.64
N LYS A 77 -9.83 -16.30 -4.57
CA LYS A 77 -10.46 -17.59 -4.26
C LYS A 77 -11.97 -17.46 -4.03
N ALA A 78 -12.45 -16.35 -3.47
CA ALA A 78 -13.88 -16.07 -3.32
C ALA A 78 -14.61 -15.96 -4.67
N MET A 79 -13.89 -15.56 -5.72
CA MET A 79 -14.39 -15.48 -7.11
C MET A 79 -14.08 -16.75 -7.93
N ASN A 80 -13.61 -17.84 -7.30
CA ASN A 80 -13.17 -19.08 -7.95
C ASN A 80 -12.01 -18.88 -8.94
N ILE A 81 -11.12 -17.89 -8.68
CA ILE A 81 -9.94 -17.63 -9.49
C ILE A 81 -8.71 -18.12 -8.75
N GLU A 82 -7.94 -18.98 -9.40
CA GLU A 82 -6.68 -19.47 -8.85
C GLU A 82 -5.51 -18.59 -9.30
N VAL A 83 -4.87 -17.98 -8.32
CA VAL A 83 -3.65 -17.17 -8.51
C VAL A 83 -2.56 -17.75 -7.60
N SER A 84 -1.37 -17.99 -8.15
CA SER A 84 -0.26 -18.53 -7.37
C SER A 84 0.14 -17.57 -6.23
N SER A 85 0.65 -18.13 -5.12
CA SER A 85 1.14 -17.31 -4.00
C SER A 85 2.31 -16.41 -4.42
N ALA A 86 3.16 -16.89 -5.33
CA ALA A 86 4.26 -16.11 -5.87
C ALA A 86 3.77 -14.88 -6.65
N ASN A 87 2.75 -15.04 -7.51
CA ASN A 87 2.19 -13.91 -8.25
C ASN A 87 1.52 -12.89 -7.30
N ASN A 88 0.77 -13.38 -6.29
CA ASN A 88 0.15 -12.48 -5.32
C ASN A 88 1.19 -11.70 -4.51
N PHE A 89 2.31 -12.32 -4.11
CA PHE A 89 3.43 -11.63 -3.47
C PHE A 89 4.03 -10.56 -4.40
N VAL A 90 4.22 -10.87 -5.68
CA VAL A 90 4.71 -9.90 -6.67
C VAL A 90 3.74 -8.74 -6.84
N TYR A 91 2.42 -8.99 -6.87
CA TYR A 91 1.42 -7.92 -6.94
C TYR A 91 1.45 -7.01 -5.73
N SER A 92 1.60 -7.56 -4.53
CA SER A 92 1.76 -6.78 -3.30
C SER A 92 3.05 -5.94 -3.33
N ALA A 93 4.16 -6.51 -3.80
CA ALA A 93 5.41 -5.76 -3.95
C ALA A 93 5.29 -4.63 -4.98
N ILE A 94 4.57 -4.85 -6.08
CA ILE A 94 4.27 -3.81 -7.09
C ILE A 94 3.40 -2.71 -6.48
N ASP A 95 2.36 -3.08 -5.72
CA ASP A 95 1.49 -2.10 -5.06
C ASP A 95 2.28 -1.21 -4.12
N TYR A 96 3.06 -1.83 -3.24
CA TYR A 96 3.92 -1.11 -2.29
C TYR A 96 4.85 -0.12 -3.00
N TYR A 97 5.58 -0.58 -4.02
CA TYR A 97 6.54 0.24 -4.75
C TYR A 97 5.87 1.47 -5.38
N PHE A 98 4.80 1.24 -6.15
CA PHE A 98 4.14 2.34 -6.85
C PHE A 98 3.35 3.26 -5.92
N CYS A 99 2.82 2.76 -4.80
CA CYS A 99 2.27 3.60 -3.75
C CYS A 99 3.33 4.50 -3.10
N ALA A 100 4.54 3.98 -2.88
CA ALA A 100 5.62 4.74 -2.26
C ALA A 100 6.17 5.86 -3.15
N VAL A 101 6.21 5.67 -4.49
CA VAL A 101 6.80 6.65 -5.42
C VAL A 101 5.77 7.60 -6.04
N THR A 102 4.47 7.40 -5.81
CA THR A 102 3.42 8.25 -6.39
C THR A 102 2.75 9.14 -5.34
N PRO A 103 2.34 10.35 -5.72
CA PRO A 103 1.57 11.22 -4.84
C PRO A 103 0.30 10.54 -4.35
N SER A 104 -0.03 10.70 -3.06
CA SER A 104 -1.23 10.12 -2.42
C SER A 104 -1.35 8.61 -2.56
N ALA A 105 -0.24 7.89 -2.77
CA ALA A 105 -0.21 6.44 -2.97
C ALA A 105 -1.19 5.92 -4.05
N THR A 106 -1.47 6.72 -5.08
CA THR A 106 -2.52 6.42 -6.08
C THR A 106 -2.05 5.51 -7.21
N GLY A 107 -0.73 5.35 -7.39
CA GLY A 107 -0.16 4.61 -8.52
C GLY A 107 -0.15 3.10 -8.37
N GLY A 108 -0.24 2.56 -7.15
CA GLY A 108 -0.13 1.14 -6.90
C GLY A 108 -1.20 0.33 -7.61
N GLN A 109 -2.46 0.55 -7.29
CA GLN A 109 -3.58 -0.24 -7.80
C GLN A 109 -3.71 -0.28 -9.34
N PRO A 110 -3.61 0.85 -10.08
CA PRO A 110 -3.64 0.81 -11.55
C PRO A 110 -2.51 -0.03 -12.14
N VAL A 111 -1.31 0.05 -11.57
CA VAL A 111 -0.15 -0.70 -12.06
C VAL A 111 -0.29 -2.18 -11.73
N VAL A 112 -0.76 -2.54 -10.53
CA VAL A 112 -1.07 -3.93 -10.17
C VAL A 112 -2.11 -4.51 -11.11
N ALA A 113 -3.22 -3.81 -11.37
CA ALA A 113 -4.25 -4.26 -12.32
C ALA A 113 -3.67 -4.49 -13.74
N TYR A 114 -2.74 -3.65 -14.18
CA TYR A 114 -2.04 -3.83 -15.45
C TYR A 114 -1.20 -5.14 -15.49
N TYR A 115 -0.46 -5.44 -14.41
CA TYR A 115 0.32 -6.69 -14.36
C TYR A 115 -0.58 -7.93 -14.21
N MET A 116 -1.67 -7.83 -13.45
CA MET A 116 -2.70 -8.87 -13.37
C MET A 116 -3.31 -9.16 -14.75
N ALA A 117 -3.60 -8.12 -15.55
CA ALA A 117 -4.08 -8.28 -16.92
C ALA A 117 -3.06 -8.96 -17.83
N LYS A 118 -1.75 -8.69 -17.66
CA LYS A 118 -0.69 -9.43 -18.39
C LYS A 118 -0.64 -10.91 -18.01
N ASP A 119 -0.94 -11.24 -16.77
CA ASP A 119 -1.06 -12.61 -16.27
C ASP A 119 -2.43 -13.25 -16.58
N LYS A 120 -3.21 -12.65 -17.50
CA LYS A 120 -4.53 -13.10 -18.00
C LYS A 120 -5.67 -13.04 -16.96
N ILE A 121 -5.51 -12.30 -15.88
CA ILE A 121 -6.60 -12.00 -14.95
C ILE A 121 -7.40 -10.83 -15.54
N SER A 122 -8.73 -10.96 -15.60
CA SER A 122 -9.55 -9.89 -16.16
C SER A 122 -9.45 -8.61 -15.31
N VAL A 123 -9.49 -7.45 -15.97
CA VAL A 123 -9.46 -6.14 -15.33
C VAL A 123 -10.60 -6.01 -14.30
N THR A 124 -11.74 -6.64 -14.59
CA THR A 124 -12.92 -6.65 -13.71
C THR A 124 -12.62 -7.34 -12.37
N HIS A 125 -12.07 -8.55 -12.41
CA HIS A 125 -11.71 -9.30 -11.21
C HIS A 125 -10.54 -8.65 -10.45
N SER A 126 -9.57 -8.10 -11.18
CA SER A 126 -8.48 -7.31 -10.59
C SER A 126 -9.01 -6.10 -9.82
N SER A 127 -9.92 -5.32 -10.42
CA SER A 127 -10.53 -4.15 -9.79
C SER A 127 -11.31 -4.51 -8.54
N LEU A 128 -12.13 -5.57 -8.58
CA LEU A 128 -12.87 -6.06 -7.42
C LEU A 128 -11.94 -6.48 -6.29
N THR A 129 -10.88 -7.23 -6.61
CA THR A 129 -9.89 -7.68 -5.61
C THR A 129 -9.22 -6.50 -4.94
N LEU A 130 -8.75 -5.53 -5.70
CA LEU A 130 -8.06 -4.35 -5.19
C LEU A 130 -8.99 -3.46 -4.35
N LEU A 131 -10.22 -3.20 -4.80
CA LEU A 131 -11.21 -2.42 -4.05
C LEU A 131 -11.54 -3.06 -2.70
N ILE A 132 -11.78 -4.38 -2.70
CA ILE A 132 -12.12 -5.09 -1.47
C ILE A 132 -10.93 -5.16 -0.54
N ASN A 133 -9.73 -5.46 -1.05
CA ASN A 133 -8.52 -5.47 -0.23
C ASN A 133 -8.28 -4.10 0.42
N THR A 134 -8.46 -3.00 -0.33
CA THR A 134 -8.39 -1.64 0.22
C THR A 134 -9.43 -1.40 1.31
N ALA A 135 -10.67 -1.82 1.11
CA ALA A 135 -11.71 -1.67 2.15
C ALA A 135 -11.34 -2.43 3.43
N LEU A 136 -10.87 -3.69 3.31
CA LEU A 136 -10.42 -4.49 4.45
C LEU A 136 -9.26 -3.86 5.20
N PHE A 137 -8.26 -3.39 4.46
CA PHE A 137 -7.13 -2.67 4.99
C PHE A 137 -7.55 -1.41 5.81
N LYS A 138 -8.51 -0.63 5.29
CA LYS A 138 -9.06 0.55 5.98
C LYS A 138 -9.88 0.16 7.21
N ILE A 139 -10.65 -0.92 7.15
CA ILE A 139 -11.40 -1.44 8.31
C ILE A 139 -10.43 -1.81 9.44
N VAL A 140 -9.34 -2.52 9.12
CA VAL A 140 -8.33 -2.87 10.11
C VAL A 140 -7.68 -1.63 10.72
N LEU A 141 -7.31 -0.65 9.88
CA LEU A 141 -6.72 0.60 10.37
C LEU A 141 -7.66 1.33 11.34
N LEU A 142 -8.94 1.47 11.00
CA LEU A 142 -9.93 2.07 11.88
C LEU A 142 -10.13 1.28 13.18
N THR A 143 -10.21 -0.04 13.11
CA THR A 143 -10.36 -0.89 14.29
C THR A 143 -9.15 -0.73 15.24
N LEU A 144 -7.94 -0.78 14.70
CA LEU A 144 -6.72 -0.57 15.48
C LEU A 144 -6.62 0.85 16.03
N SER A 145 -7.10 1.87 15.29
CA SER A 145 -7.06 3.26 15.74
C SER A 145 -8.01 3.52 16.91
N ILE A 146 -9.15 2.85 16.97
CA ILE A 146 -10.05 2.91 18.13
C ILE A 146 -9.31 2.36 19.36
N VAL A 147 -8.68 1.19 19.26
CA VAL A 147 -7.89 0.61 20.35
C VAL A 147 -6.75 1.54 20.75
N ALA A 148 -6.06 2.13 19.76
CA ALA A 148 -4.92 3.03 20.01
C ALA A 148 -5.32 4.28 20.81
N VAL A 149 -6.50 4.86 20.55
CA VAL A 149 -7.00 6.00 21.36
C VAL A 149 -7.21 5.61 22.81
N PHE A 150 -7.73 4.41 23.10
CA PHE A 150 -7.88 3.94 24.49
C PHE A 150 -6.52 3.73 25.20
N VAL A 151 -5.52 3.22 24.47
CA VAL A 151 -4.16 3.01 25.02
C VAL A 151 -3.45 4.34 25.26
N CYS A 152 -3.57 5.29 24.34
CA CYS A 152 -2.84 6.57 24.36
C CYS A 152 -3.77 7.77 24.66
N HIS A 153 -4.86 7.58 25.43
CA HIS A 153 -5.90 8.61 25.64
C HIS A 153 -5.33 9.91 26.18
N GLU A 154 -4.51 9.89 27.22
CA GLU A 154 -3.88 11.09 27.79
C GLU A 154 -3.11 11.89 26.74
N PHE A 155 -2.42 11.18 25.87
CA PHE A 155 -1.60 11.76 24.83
C PHE A 155 -2.42 12.40 23.70
N VAL A 156 -3.48 11.71 23.26
CA VAL A 156 -4.38 12.21 22.21
C VAL A 156 -5.09 13.47 22.69
N PHE A 157 -5.64 13.44 23.90
CA PHE A 157 -6.45 14.55 24.41
C PHE A 157 -5.63 15.75 24.89
N SER A 158 -4.34 15.60 25.11
CA SER A 158 -3.44 16.73 25.43
C SER A 158 -3.03 17.59 24.23
N HIS A 159 -3.27 17.09 22.99
CA HIS A 159 -2.86 17.76 21.77
C HIS A 159 -4.04 18.03 20.82
N PRO A 160 -4.64 19.23 20.79
CA PRO A 160 -5.83 19.53 19.99
C PRO A 160 -5.66 19.22 18.50
N LEU A 161 -4.46 19.42 17.93
CA LEU A 161 -4.19 19.11 16.53
C LEU A 161 -4.31 17.60 16.25
N ILE A 162 -3.86 16.74 17.17
CA ILE A 162 -3.96 15.29 17.01
C ILE A 162 -5.42 14.87 17.01
N ILE A 163 -6.25 15.45 17.87
CA ILE A 163 -7.70 15.18 17.90
C ILE A 163 -8.33 15.52 16.53
N VAL A 164 -8.05 16.71 16.01
CA VAL A 164 -8.60 17.15 14.71
C VAL A 164 -8.15 16.22 13.59
N LEU A 165 -6.86 15.89 13.50
CA LEU A 165 -6.33 15.00 12.47
C LEU A 165 -6.85 13.57 12.61
N TYR A 166 -7.03 13.08 13.84
CA TYR A 166 -7.62 11.77 14.10
C TYR A 166 -9.05 11.69 13.57
N PHE A 167 -9.92 12.64 13.97
CA PHE A 167 -11.31 12.65 13.52
C PHE A 167 -11.43 12.86 12.01
N LEU A 168 -10.60 13.74 11.43
CA LEU A 168 -10.55 13.93 9.98
C LEU A 168 -10.15 12.63 9.27
N GLY A 169 -9.07 12.00 9.72
CA GLY A 169 -8.62 10.71 9.19
C GLY A 169 -9.67 9.61 9.33
N PHE A 170 -10.35 9.56 10.49
CA PHE A 170 -11.39 8.59 10.78
C PHE A 170 -12.58 8.74 9.81
N VAL A 171 -13.12 9.95 9.65
CA VAL A 171 -14.25 10.24 8.76
C VAL A 171 -13.89 9.96 7.29
N ILE A 172 -12.69 10.38 6.85
CA ILE A 172 -12.24 10.14 5.47
C ILE A 172 -12.12 8.63 5.21
N ASN A 173 -11.55 7.87 6.14
CA ASN A 173 -11.41 6.42 5.98
C ASN A 173 -12.77 5.69 5.98
N ILE A 174 -13.74 6.12 6.79
CA ILE A 174 -15.12 5.61 6.69
C ILE A 174 -15.70 5.91 5.30
N GLY A 175 -15.55 7.14 4.81
CA GLY A 175 -15.98 7.52 3.46
C GLY A 175 -15.37 6.66 2.37
N LEU A 176 -14.06 6.39 2.47
CA LEU A 176 -13.34 5.51 1.53
C LEU A 176 -13.83 4.05 1.60
N ILE A 177 -14.07 3.51 2.79
CA ILE A 177 -14.64 2.16 2.96
C ILE A 177 -16.01 2.08 2.28
N LEU A 178 -16.90 3.05 2.56
CA LEU A 178 -18.21 3.10 1.94
C LEU A 178 -18.12 3.23 0.43
N LEU A 179 -17.22 4.08 -0.08
CA LEU A 179 -16.96 4.23 -1.51
C LEU A 179 -16.48 2.92 -2.15
N CYS A 180 -15.54 2.21 -1.52
CA CYS A 180 -15.05 0.93 -2.00
C CYS A 180 -16.18 -0.12 -2.05
N PHE A 181 -16.98 -0.23 -0.99
CA PHE A 181 -18.10 -1.17 -0.97
C PHE A 181 -19.24 -0.78 -1.95
N MET A 182 -19.56 0.50 -2.07
CA MET A 182 -20.53 0.97 -3.07
C MET A 182 -20.02 0.65 -4.48
N THR A 183 -18.76 0.91 -4.76
CA THR A 183 -18.14 0.58 -6.05
C THR A 183 -18.09 -0.92 -6.27
N ALA A 184 -17.76 -1.74 -5.26
CA ALA A 184 -17.67 -3.19 -5.39
C ALA A 184 -19.04 -3.87 -5.58
N PHE A 185 -20.13 -3.37 -4.92
CA PHE A 185 -21.39 -4.09 -4.82
C PHE A 185 -22.63 -3.38 -5.38
N LYS A 186 -22.50 -2.12 -5.80
CA LYS A 186 -23.60 -1.32 -6.38
C LYS A 186 -23.39 -1.10 -7.88
N ARG A 187 -23.68 -2.13 -8.70
CA ARG A 187 -23.58 -2.08 -10.17
C ARG A 187 -24.09 -0.78 -10.79
N ASN A 188 -25.30 -0.37 -10.40
CA ASN A 188 -25.96 0.82 -10.99
C ASN A 188 -25.12 2.09 -10.83
N TRP A 189 -24.37 2.21 -9.72
CA TRP A 189 -23.52 3.36 -9.44
C TRP A 189 -22.29 3.37 -10.36
N VAL A 190 -21.62 2.22 -10.48
CA VAL A 190 -20.46 2.04 -11.38
C VAL A 190 -20.87 2.23 -12.83
N GLU A 191 -22.02 1.69 -13.23
CA GLU A 191 -22.53 1.82 -14.60
C GLU A 191 -22.85 3.26 -14.96
N LYS A 192 -23.51 4.03 -14.05
CA LYS A 192 -23.77 5.46 -14.25
C LYS A 192 -22.47 6.27 -14.36
N ALA A 193 -21.51 6.04 -13.47
CA ALA A 193 -20.22 6.71 -13.48
C ALA A 193 -19.42 6.38 -14.77
N GLY A 194 -19.36 5.11 -15.15
CA GLY A 194 -18.69 4.66 -16.36
C GLY A 194 -19.31 5.23 -17.64
N LYS A 195 -20.65 5.27 -17.73
CA LYS A 195 -21.36 5.91 -18.86
C LYS A 195 -21.03 7.41 -18.98
N LYS A 196 -21.02 8.14 -17.83
CA LYS A 196 -20.63 9.55 -17.81
C LYS A 196 -19.18 9.74 -18.29
N LEU A 197 -18.25 8.88 -17.84
CA LEU A 197 -16.88 8.93 -18.28
C LEU A 197 -16.75 8.64 -19.79
N ILE A 198 -17.44 7.62 -20.31
CA ILE A 198 -17.46 7.32 -21.75
C ILE A 198 -17.97 8.52 -22.53
N MET A 199 -19.08 9.13 -22.11
CA MET A 199 -19.65 10.31 -22.77
C MET A 199 -18.64 11.50 -22.76
N LEU A 200 -17.92 11.71 -21.65
CA LEU A 200 -16.88 12.75 -21.56
C LEU A 200 -15.75 12.46 -22.55
N LEU A 201 -15.27 11.21 -22.62
CA LEU A 201 -14.21 10.81 -23.56
C LEU A 201 -14.64 10.90 -25.02
N VAL A 202 -15.92 10.65 -25.32
CA VAL A 202 -16.51 10.88 -26.65
C VAL A 202 -16.50 12.37 -26.98
N LYS A 203 -16.92 13.23 -26.02
CA LYS A 203 -16.90 14.69 -26.20
C LYS A 203 -15.48 15.24 -26.42
N LEU A 204 -14.50 14.62 -25.78
CA LEU A 204 -13.07 14.96 -25.98
C LEU A 204 -12.45 14.31 -27.22
N HIS A 205 -13.25 13.70 -28.11
CA HIS A 205 -12.81 13.00 -29.34
C HIS A 205 -11.76 11.89 -29.13
N LEU A 206 -11.66 11.36 -27.89
CA LEU A 206 -10.72 10.28 -27.54
C LEU A 206 -11.27 8.87 -27.88
N ILE A 207 -12.60 8.75 -28.09
CA ILE A 207 -13.26 7.50 -28.46
C ILE A 207 -13.83 7.63 -29.88
N LYS A 208 -13.31 6.81 -30.81
CA LYS A 208 -13.73 6.78 -32.22
C LYS A 208 -15.08 6.09 -32.43
N ASN A 209 -15.37 5.01 -31.66
CA ASN A 209 -16.57 4.18 -31.81
C ASN A 209 -17.34 4.07 -30.48
N PRO A 210 -18.25 5.00 -30.16
CA PRO A 210 -18.98 5.03 -28.89
C PRO A 210 -19.85 3.77 -28.66
N LEU A 211 -20.56 3.30 -29.67
CA LEU A 211 -21.47 2.15 -29.56
C LEU A 211 -20.75 0.86 -29.18
N THR A 212 -19.63 0.57 -29.81
CA THR A 212 -18.82 -0.61 -29.50
C THR A 212 -18.21 -0.51 -28.10
N THR A 213 -17.80 0.69 -27.69
CA THR A 213 -17.25 0.95 -26.36
C THR A 213 -18.30 0.72 -25.27
N VAL A 214 -19.52 1.23 -25.46
CA VAL A 214 -20.63 1.01 -24.51
C VAL A 214 -21.03 -0.47 -24.44
N LYS A 215 -21.08 -1.19 -25.58
CA LYS A 215 -21.36 -2.63 -25.58
C LYS A 215 -20.31 -3.42 -24.83
N LYS A 216 -19.02 -3.16 -25.07
CA LYS A 216 -17.91 -3.79 -24.33
C LYS A 216 -17.95 -3.46 -22.85
N PHE A 217 -18.28 -2.21 -22.50
CA PHE A 217 -18.43 -1.79 -21.11
C PHE A 217 -19.56 -2.56 -20.41
N LYS A 218 -20.71 -2.74 -21.06
CA LYS A 218 -21.84 -3.50 -20.50
C LYS A 218 -21.46 -4.96 -20.21
N ILE A 219 -20.76 -5.64 -21.13
CA ILE A 219 -20.26 -7.01 -20.94
C ILE A 219 -19.34 -7.06 -19.69
N LYS A 220 -18.45 -6.08 -19.54
CA LYS A 220 -17.57 -5.99 -18.37
C LYS A 220 -18.33 -5.73 -17.08
N MET A 221 -19.46 -5.03 -17.14
CA MET A 221 -20.33 -4.83 -15.99
C MET A 221 -21.07 -6.10 -15.57
N ASP A 222 -21.44 -6.95 -16.53
CA ASP A 222 -22.04 -8.27 -16.23
C ASP A 222 -21.02 -9.19 -15.53
N GLU A 223 -19.78 -9.23 -16.01
CA GLU A 223 -18.65 -9.94 -15.38
C GLU A 223 -18.38 -9.41 -13.97
N TYR A 224 -18.43 -8.08 -13.80
CA TYR A 224 -18.24 -7.41 -12.52
C TYR A 224 -19.28 -7.82 -11.48
N GLU A 225 -20.58 -7.81 -11.88
CA GLU A 225 -21.68 -8.22 -11.01
C GLU A 225 -21.58 -9.69 -10.62
N ALA A 226 -21.22 -10.57 -11.56
CA ALA A 226 -21.01 -11.98 -11.29
C ALA A 226 -19.89 -12.20 -10.26
N GLY A 227 -18.75 -11.53 -10.42
CA GLY A 227 -17.65 -11.57 -9.45
C GLY A 227 -18.06 -11.06 -8.06
N ALA A 228 -18.75 -9.92 -8.00
CA ALA A 228 -19.25 -9.36 -6.75
C ALA A 228 -20.26 -10.30 -6.04
N LYS A 229 -21.11 -11.00 -6.79
CA LYS A 229 -22.05 -12.00 -6.26
C LYS A 229 -21.28 -13.19 -5.65
N LEU A 230 -20.28 -13.72 -6.33
CA LEU A 230 -19.46 -14.82 -5.83
C LEU A 230 -18.75 -14.45 -4.51
N ILE A 231 -18.23 -13.22 -4.40
CA ILE A 231 -17.61 -12.75 -3.15
C ILE A 231 -18.62 -12.74 -2.00
N LYS A 232 -19.85 -12.25 -2.23
CA LYS A 232 -20.93 -12.27 -1.23
C LYS A 232 -21.33 -13.69 -0.80
N GLN A 233 -21.25 -14.64 -1.70
CA GLN A 233 -21.57 -16.04 -1.44
C GLN A 233 -20.46 -16.78 -0.67
N ASN A 234 -19.27 -16.21 -0.60
CA ASN A 234 -18.10 -16.80 0.06
C ASN A 234 -17.59 -15.96 1.25
N PRO A 235 -18.41 -15.67 2.28
CA PRO A 235 -18.04 -14.80 3.40
C PRO A 235 -16.83 -15.31 4.18
N LYS A 236 -16.60 -16.64 4.21
CA LYS A 236 -15.42 -17.25 4.85
C LYS A 236 -14.11 -16.71 4.28
N GLN A 237 -14.01 -16.56 2.96
CA GLN A 237 -12.79 -16.06 2.34
C GLN A 237 -12.56 -14.56 2.67
N PHE A 238 -13.65 -13.81 2.79
CA PHE A 238 -13.61 -12.42 3.20
C PHE A 238 -13.09 -12.26 4.65
N VAL A 239 -13.61 -13.05 5.59
CA VAL A 239 -13.14 -13.05 6.98
C VAL A 239 -11.67 -13.45 7.07
N ILE A 240 -11.24 -14.47 6.32
CA ILE A 240 -9.84 -14.88 6.30
C ILE A 240 -8.94 -13.77 5.72
N ALA A 241 -9.39 -13.09 4.64
CA ALA A 241 -8.66 -11.95 4.08
C ALA A 241 -8.55 -10.79 5.09
N LEU A 242 -9.61 -10.52 5.87
CA LEU A 242 -9.59 -9.54 6.95
C LEU A 242 -8.55 -9.89 8.03
N LEU A 243 -8.51 -11.15 8.47
CA LEU A 243 -7.51 -11.61 9.44
C LEU A 243 -6.08 -11.45 8.93
N TYR A 244 -5.82 -11.73 7.65
CA TYR A 244 -4.51 -11.50 7.05
C TYR A 244 -4.16 -10.02 6.96
N ASN A 245 -5.13 -9.13 6.72
CA ASN A 245 -4.92 -7.70 6.82
C ASN A 245 -4.59 -7.25 8.26
N PHE A 246 -5.16 -7.89 9.30
CA PHE A 246 -4.76 -7.65 10.68
C PHE A 246 -3.30 -8.03 10.93
N ILE A 247 -2.87 -9.23 10.52
CA ILE A 247 -1.49 -9.68 10.67
C ILE A 247 -0.55 -8.73 9.93
N GLN A 248 -0.89 -8.36 8.69
CA GLN A 248 -0.17 -7.39 7.89
C GLN A 248 0.05 -6.07 8.63
N ARG A 249 -1.02 -5.49 9.18
CA ARG A 249 -0.95 -4.19 9.85
C ARG A 249 -0.20 -4.24 11.17
N ILE A 250 -0.42 -5.27 11.98
CA ILE A 250 0.31 -5.45 13.23
C ILE A 250 1.80 -5.61 12.95
N ALA A 251 2.20 -6.39 11.94
CA ALA A 251 3.60 -6.52 11.56
C ALA A 251 4.21 -5.15 11.20
N PHE A 252 3.52 -4.33 10.40
CA PHE A 252 3.99 -3.01 10.03
C PHE A 252 4.15 -2.07 11.24
N PHE A 253 3.17 -2.04 12.12
CA PHE A 253 3.21 -1.17 13.30
C PHE A 253 4.20 -1.65 14.37
N SER A 254 4.48 -2.95 14.43
CA SER A 254 5.50 -3.53 15.32
C SER A 254 6.93 -3.04 15.02
N ILE A 255 7.17 -2.53 13.82
CA ILE A 255 8.48 -1.99 13.44
C ILE A 255 8.90 -0.87 14.40
N SER A 256 7.99 0.00 14.83
CA SER A 256 8.31 1.09 15.76
C SER A 256 8.79 0.58 17.12
N PHE A 257 8.27 -0.55 17.59
CA PHE A 257 8.75 -1.20 18.81
C PHE A 257 10.15 -1.81 18.61
N PHE A 258 10.42 -2.48 17.49
CA PHE A 258 11.77 -3.00 17.22
C PHE A 258 12.79 -1.88 17.07
N VAL A 259 12.43 -0.75 16.47
CA VAL A 259 13.26 0.45 16.44
C VAL A 259 13.54 0.94 17.88
N TYR A 260 12.51 1.02 18.72
CA TYR A 260 12.65 1.48 20.09
C TYR A 260 13.62 0.61 20.91
N ILE A 261 13.40 -0.70 20.93
CA ILE A 261 14.26 -1.60 21.70
C ILE A 261 15.68 -1.75 21.13
N SER A 262 15.89 -1.41 19.85
CA SER A 262 17.22 -1.45 19.23
C SER A 262 18.20 -0.47 19.88
N PHE A 263 17.70 0.60 20.50
CA PHE A 263 18.50 1.61 21.18
C PHE A 263 18.81 1.27 22.64
N PHE A 264 18.19 0.25 23.26
CA PHE A 264 18.33 -0.05 24.70
C PHE A 264 19.75 -0.38 25.14
N LYS A 265 20.58 -0.91 24.24
CA LYS A 265 21.98 -1.23 24.54
C LYS A 265 22.79 0.03 24.79
N SER A 266 22.57 1.07 23.99
CA SER A 266 23.34 2.33 24.05
C SER A 266 22.64 3.40 24.89
N TYR A 267 21.33 3.32 25.05
CA TYR A 267 20.51 4.33 25.74
C TYR A 267 19.47 3.66 26.64
N PRO A 268 19.88 3.03 27.76
CA PRO A 268 18.92 2.34 28.66
C PRO A 268 17.96 3.30 29.35
N GLU A 269 18.23 4.61 29.35
CA GLU A 269 17.44 5.67 30.00
C GLU A 269 16.09 5.88 29.33
N ILE A 270 15.93 5.52 28.05
CA ILE A 270 14.67 5.67 27.32
C ILE A 270 13.64 4.61 27.68
N LYS A 271 14.00 3.55 28.42
CA LYS A 271 13.09 2.46 28.81
C LYS A 271 11.87 3.01 29.56
N GLY A 272 10.71 2.40 29.35
CA GLY A 272 9.48 2.77 30.05
C GLY A 272 8.19 2.63 29.23
N PHE A 273 8.30 2.43 27.92
CA PHE A 273 7.15 2.21 27.04
C PHE A 273 7.00 0.74 26.67
N SER A 274 5.75 0.27 26.69
CA SER A 274 5.40 -1.10 26.32
C SER A 274 5.30 -1.26 24.79
N TYR A 275 5.20 -2.50 24.34
CA TYR A 275 4.88 -2.82 22.94
C TYR A 275 3.58 -2.16 22.48
N PHE A 276 2.54 -2.19 23.32
CA PHE A 276 1.23 -1.63 22.99
C PHE A 276 1.27 -0.11 22.85
N ASP A 277 2.05 0.60 23.66
CA ASP A 277 2.20 2.05 23.56
C ASP A 277 2.81 2.44 22.21
N LEU A 278 3.91 1.81 21.82
CA LEU A 278 4.61 2.12 20.56
C LEU A 278 3.78 1.78 19.34
N VAL A 279 3.09 0.64 19.36
CA VAL A 279 2.18 0.22 18.28
C VAL A 279 0.99 1.20 18.20
N ALA A 280 0.39 1.58 19.34
CA ALA A 280 -0.73 2.52 19.38
C ALA A 280 -0.34 3.90 18.82
N ILE A 281 0.81 4.43 19.23
CA ILE A 281 1.34 5.69 18.68
C ILE A 281 1.50 5.59 17.16
N GLN A 282 2.08 4.49 16.67
CA GLN A 282 2.29 4.32 15.23
C GLN A 282 0.98 4.18 14.45
N VAL A 283 -0.04 3.55 15.02
CA VAL A 283 -1.39 3.48 14.45
C VAL A 283 -2.02 4.87 14.35
N LEU A 284 -1.88 5.70 15.39
CA LEU A 284 -2.38 7.09 15.39
C LEU A 284 -1.69 7.92 14.30
N VAL A 285 -0.35 7.85 14.19
CA VAL A 285 0.40 8.51 13.11
C VAL A 285 -0.12 8.05 11.76
N ALA A 286 -0.29 6.74 11.56
CA ALA A 286 -0.75 6.19 10.30
C ALA A 286 -2.14 6.69 9.91
N LEU A 287 -3.12 6.72 10.85
CA LEU A 287 -4.46 7.22 10.58
C LEU A 287 -4.46 8.70 10.21
N CYS A 288 -3.71 9.52 10.97
CA CYS A 288 -3.63 10.95 10.73
C CYS A 288 -3.00 11.29 9.36
N VAL A 289 -2.04 10.49 8.91
CA VAL A 289 -1.29 10.72 7.65
C VAL A 289 -1.97 10.11 6.44
N ASP A 290 -2.60 8.95 6.58
CA ASP A 290 -3.14 8.13 5.50
C ASP A 290 -4.16 8.86 4.59
N SER A 291 -4.88 9.82 5.15
CA SER A 291 -5.90 10.60 4.45
C SER A 291 -5.39 11.88 3.79
N LEU A 292 -4.13 12.20 3.98
CA LEU A 292 -3.54 13.45 3.46
C LEU A 292 -2.90 13.21 2.10
N PRO A 293 -3.09 14.12 1.12
CA PRO A 293 -2.59 13.95 -0.24
C PRO A 293 -1.08 14.27 -0.35
N LEU A 294 -0.27 13.66 0.50
CA LEU A 294 1.17 13.88 0.53
C LEU A 294 1.94 12.63 0.06
N PRO A 295 2.92 12.79 -0.84
CA PRO A 295 3.75 11.66 -1.29
C PRO A 295 4.47 11.01 -0.11
N GLY A 296 4.20 9.72 0.15
CA GLY A 296 4.80 8.97 1.27
C GLY A 296 4.54 9.56 2.66
N GLY A 297 3.55 10.48 2.80
CA GLY A 297 3.24 11.19 4.05
C GLY A 297 4.34 12.14 4.54
N VAL A 298 5.27 12.52 3.66
CA VAL A 298 6.46 13.32 3.98
C VAL A 298 6.08 14.72 4.52
N GLY A 299 6.75 15.13 5.59
CA GLY A 299 6.55 16.39 6.30
C GLY A 299 5.61 16.23 7.48
N ILE A 300 4.36 15.84 7.26
CA ILE A 300 3.38 15.75 8.37
C ILE A 300 3.60 14.48 9.22
N SER A 301 4.06 13.40 8.62
CA SER A 301 4.43 12.20 9.39
C SER A 301 5.66 12.44 10.27
N GLU A 302 6.64 13.21 9.79
CA GLU A 302 7.79 13.62 10.59
C GLU A 302 7.35 14.56 11.73
N TYR A 303 6.47 15.50 11.45
CA TYR A 303 5.94 16.40 12.47
C TYR A 303 5.16 15.64 13.55
N LEU A 304 4.26 14.73 13.16
CA LEU A 304 3.53 13.88 14.10
C LEU A 304 4.48 12.94 14.86
N TYR A 305 5.50 12.44 14.19
CA TYR A 305 6.53 11.61 14.81
C TYR A 305 7.26 12.38 15.91
N ILE A 306 7.62 13.64 15.66
CA ILE A 306 8.26 14.52 16.66
C ILE A 306 7.34 14.72 17.86
N ILE A 307 6.07 15.05 17.65
CA ILE A 307 5.12 15.30 18.73
C ILE A 307 4.85 14.02 19.53
N LEU A 308 4.55 12.92 18.84
CA LEU A 308 4.07 11.68 19.48
C LEU A 308 5.21 10.85 20.05
N LEU A 309 6.37 10.84 19.46
CA LEU A 309 7.52 10.04 19.88
C LEU A 309 8.64 10.87 20.53
N GLY A 310 8.49 12.20 20.58
CA GLY A 310 9.41 13.06 21.34
C GLY A 310 9.52 12.64 22.80
N THR A 311 8.39 12.39 23.46
CA THR A 311 8.33 11.91 24.84
C THR A 311 8.98 10.53 25.06
N VAL A 312 9.09 9.73 23.99
CA VAL A 312 9.73 8.41 24.03
C VAL A 312 11.24 8.52 23.88
N TYR A 313 11.72 9.33 22.92
CA TYR A 313 13.12 9.38 22.50
C TYR A 313 13.90 10.60 23.02
N GLN A 314 13.19 11.59 23.60
CA GLN A 314 13.77 12.76 24.27
C GLN A 314 13.45 12.69 25.77
N ARG A 315 14.19 11.86 26.52
CA ARG A 315 13.89 11.56 27.92
C ARG A 315 15.18 11.39 28.72
N ASN A 316 15.11 11.80 30.00
CA ASN A 316 16.20 11.59 30.97
C ASN A 316 17.58 12.12 30.50
N GLY A 317 17.61 13.24 29.77
CA GLY A 317 18.84 13.85 29.26
C GLY A 317 19.36 13.22 27.95
N VAL A 318 18.64 12.25 27.39
CA VAL A 318 18.94 11.64 26.08
C VAL A 318 18.07 12.26 25.00
N ASP A 319 18.64 12.60 23.85
CA ASP A 319 17.92 12.99 22.63
C ASP A 319 18.41 12.16 21.44
N ILE A 320 17.63 11.15 21.10
CA ILE A 320 17.88 10.27 19.94
C ILE A 320 16.69 10.25 18.99
N LEU A 321 15.78 11.23 19.08
CA LEU A 321 14.58 11.29 18.25
C LEU A 321 14.92 11.29 16.76
N GLY A 322 15.91 12.09 16.34
CA GLY A 322 16.35 12.13 14.95
C GLY A 322 16.87 10.76 14.46
N SER A 323 17.66 10.07 15.26
CA SER A 323 18.17 8.72 14.95
C SER A 323 17.04 7.70 14.84
N ALA A 324 16.07 7.74 15.77
CA ALA A 324 14.90 6.85 15.75
C ALA A 324 14.00 7.11 14.53
N MET A 325 13.82 8.37 14.16
CA MET A 325 13.07 8.77 12.97
C MET A 325 13.72 8.28 11.67
N ILE A 326 15.03 8.45 11.53
CA ILE A 326 15.81 7.95 10.38
C ILE A 326 15.71 6.42 10.28
N LEU A 327 15.85 5.71 11.41
CA LEU A 327 15.77 4.26 11.44
C LEU A 327 14.35 3.75 11.12
N THR A 328 13.32 4.39 11.67
CA THR A 328 11.92 4.06 11.34
C THR A 328 11.63 4.26 9.85
N ARG A 329 12.14 5.34 9.26
CA ARG A 329 12.03 5.57 7.81
C ARG A 329 12.82 4.56 6.98
N ALA A 330 13.98 4.13 7.46
CA ALA A 330 14.73 3.07 6.79
C ALA A 330 13.87 1.81 6.64
N PHE A 331 13.19 1.38 7.70
CA PHE A 331 12.34 0.19 7.68
C PHE A 331 11.02 0.39 6.95
N ASN A 332 10.32 1.51 7.22
CA ASN A 332 8.97 1.72 6.70
C ASN A 332 8.96 2.28 5.28
N PHE A 333 10.10 2.68 4.72
CA PHE A 333 10.12 3.31 3.40
C PHE A 333 11.31 2.87 2.55
N TYR A 334 12.58 3.08 2.99
CA TYR A 334 13.72 2.91 2.09
C TYR A 334 14.03 1.44 1.77
N ILE A 335 14.13 0.59 2.79
CA ILE A 335 14.42 -0.85 2.59
C ILE A 335 13.34 -1.51 1.73
N PRO A 336 12.04 -1.40 2.06
CA PRO A 336 11.01 -2.01 1.23
C PRO A 336 10.92 -1.39 -0.16
N LEU A 337 11.18 -0.10 -0.33
CA LEU A 337 11.21 0.55 -1.63
C LEU A 337 12.28 -0.06 -2.55
N ILE A 338 13.51 -0.27 -2.03
CA ILE A 338 14.60 -0.90 -2.79
C ILE A 338 14.25 -2.34 -3.14
N VAL A 339 13.80 -3.13 -2.15
CA VAL A 339 13.48 -4.56 -2.35
C VAL A 339 12.33 -4.74 -3.33
N THR A 340 11.24 -4.00 -3.15
CA THR A 340 10.09 -4.09 -4.06
C THR A 340 10.42 -3.54 -5.43
N GLY A 341 11.26 -2.50 -5.53
CA GLY A 341 11.78 -1.98 -6.79
C GLY A 341 12.55 -3.04 -7.58
N ILE A 342 13.41 -3.82 -6.93
CA ILE A 342 14.11 -4.95 -7.55
C ILE A 342 13.10 -5.99 -8.07
N ILE A 343 12.07 -6.33 -7.28
CA ILE A 343 11.02 -7.27 -7.68
C ILE A 343 10.26 -6.76 -8.92
N VAL A 344 9.93 -5.46 -8.96
CA VAL A 344 9.27 -4.83 -10.12
C VAL A 344 10.14 -4.94 -11.38
N VAL A 345 11.42 -4.63 -11.27
CA VAL A 345 12.39 -4.73 -12.38
C VAL A 345 12.50 -6.17 -12.88
N ILE A 346 12.63 -7.14 -11.97
CA ILE A 346 12.68 -8.57 -12.33
C ILE A 346 11.39 -8.98 -13.05
N LYS A 347 10.21 -8.63 -12.50
CA LYS A 347 8.91 -8.95 -13.15
C LYS A 347 8.83 -8.36 -14.55
N GLN A 348 9.26 -7.12 -14.72
CA GLN A 348 9.25 -6.46 -16.04
C GLN A 348 10.19 -7.16 -17.04
N ILE A 349 11.40 -7.53 -16.61
CA ILE A 349 12.35 -8.27 -17.47
C ILE A 349 11.76 -9.63 -17.88
N LEU A 350 11.11 -10.35 -16.94
CA LEU A 350 10.47 -11.62 -17.26
C LEU A 350 9.34 -11.46 -18.28
N GLU A 351 8.52 -10.40 -18.14
CA GLU A 351 7.47 -10.10 -19.11
C GLU A 351 8.04 -9.78 -20.52
N LEU A 352 9.14 -9.04 -20.58
CA LEU A 352 9.82 -8.73 -21.84
C LEU A 352 10.39 -9.99 -22.51
N ARG A 353 10.98 -10.91 -21.72
CA ARG A 353 11.49 -12.21 -22.23
C ARG A 353 10.37 -13.10 -22.79
N LYS A 354 9.15 -13.09 -22.18
CA LYS A 354 8.00 -13.82 -22.71
C LYS A 354 7.57 -13.31 -24.11
N ILE A 355 7.71 -12.00 -24.34
CA ILE A 355 7.40 -11.37 -25.62
C ILE A 355 8.44 -11.76 -26.67
N GLY A 356 9.73 -11.74 -26.33
CA GLY A 356 10.82 -12.11 -27.26
C GLY A 356 10.85 -13.58 -27.65
N LYS A 357 10.32 -14.50 -26.80
CA LYS A 357 10.21 -15.94 -27.15
C LYS A 357 8.99 -16.27 -28.03
N ARG A 358 8.05 -15.36 -28.21
CA ARG A 358 6.87 -15.50 -29.06
C ARG A 358 7.05 -14.82 -30.42
N SER A 359 8.19 -14.18 -30.66
CA SER A 359 8.66 -13.66 -31.96
C SER A 359 9.58 -14.66 -32.64
#